data_dc2f4d283a1cf425b97f44fb565a5173
#
_entry.id   dc2f4d283a1cf425b97f44fb565a5173
#
_cell.length_a   1.000
_cell.length_b   1.000
_cell.length_c   1.000
_cell.angle_alpha   90.00
_cell.angle_beta   90.00
_cell.angle_gamma   90.00
#
_symmetry.space_group_name_H-M   'P 1'
#
loop_
_entity.id
_entity.type
_entity.pdbx_description
1 polymer ?
#
loop_
_entity_poly.entity_id
_entity_poly.type
_entity_poly.pdbx_seq_one_letter_code
_entity_poly.pdbx_strand_id
1 'polypeptide(L)'
;MRVDVKLCRLTVFAIAALICSSASMAQTAQPYAGLQSREIKSLSKQQIADMRAGKGMSLALAAELNGYPGPSHVLELADRLELTNEQRARINTLFSEMKNEATAIGEKIIDDETELDRLFAASKITDKQLNEITDRIGIQQAALRRAHLRYHLTTRQILNPTQIALYTELRGYGEKNSHHPAHHHSR
;
A
#
# COMPACT_ATOMS: atom_id res chain seq x y z
N MET A 1 35.21 75.33 51.53
CA MET A 1 35.50 73.94 51.27
C MET A 1 34.44 73.42 50.28
N ARG A 2 34.87 73.09 49.06
CA ARG A 2 34.00 72.73 47.92
C ARG A 2 33.71 71.27 48.01
N VAL A 3 32.45 70.86 47.82
CA VAL A 3 32.01 69.48 47.66
C VAL A 3 31.53 69.34 46.22
N ASP A 4 32.24 68.61 45.43
CA ASP A 4 31.89 68.27 44.05
C ASP A 4 30.89 67.12 44.05
N VAL A 5 29.71 67.33 43.49
CA VAL A 5 28.71 66.33 43.27
C VAL A 5 28.92 65.77 41.80
N LYS A 6 29.54 64.61 41.68
CA LYS A 6 29.62 63.92 40.39
C LYS A 6 28.30 63.22 40.05
N LEU A 7 27.72 63.74 39.02
CA LEU A 7 26.49 63.28 38.41
C LEU A 7 26.69 61.90 37.77
N CYS A 8 26.10 60.87 38.34
CA CYS A 8 26.13 59.51 37.78
C CYS A 8 25.09 59.41 36.63
N ARG A 9 25.58 59.40 35.41
CA ARG A 9 24.74 59.15 34.25
C ARG A 9 24.50 57.62 34.08
N LEU A 10 23.29 57.19 34.41
CA LEU A 10 22.82 55.87 34.03
C LEU A 10 22.52 55.85 32.52
N THR A 11 23.33 55.16 31.76
CA THR A 11 23.06 54.79 30.37
C THR A 11 22.20 53.52 30.36
N VAL A 12 20.93 53.68 30.04
CA VAL A 12 20.01 52.56 29.79
C VAL A 12 20.28 52.05 28.39
N PHE A 13 20.91 50.87 28.26
CA PHE A 13 21.01 50.13 27.02
C PHE A 13 19.69 49.43 26.72
N ALA A 14 18.89 49.97 25.81
CA ALA A 14 17.73 49.29 25.25
C ALA A 14 18.22 48.24 24.24
N ILE A 15 18.22 46.98 24.66
CA ILE A 15 18.43 45.84 23.76
C ILE A 15 17.13 45.57 23.01
N ALA A 16 17.02 46.05 21.78
CA ALA A 16 15.93 45.70 20.89
C ALA A 16 16.19 44.25 20.39
N ALA A 17 15.56 43.29 21.02
CA ALA A 17 15.53 41.90 20.51
C ALA A 17 14.73 41.84 19.22
N LEU A 18 15.42 41.80 18.07
CA LEU A 18 14.82 41.56 16.77
C LEU A 18 14.40 40.09 16.69
N ILE A 19 13.15 39.78 17.01
CA ILE A 19 12.56 38.46 16.81
C ILE A 19 12.35 38.31 15.32
N CYS A 20 13.34 37.72 14.61
CA CYS A 20 13.18 37.19 13.27
C CYS A 20 12.24 35.99 13.35
N SER A 21 10.93 36.24 13.22
CA SER A 21 9.95 35.20 12.95
C SER A 21 10.26 34.61 11.56
N SER A 22 11.05 33.55 11.55
CA SER A 22 11.21 32.71 10.36
C SER A 22 9.85 32.05 10.12
N ALA A 23 9.00 32.68 9.31
CA ALA A 23 7.84 32.02 8.73
C ALA A 23 8.38 30.89 7.87
N SER A 24 8.45 29.68 8.45
CA SER A 24 8.59 28.45 7.66
C SER A 24 7.40 28.41 6.71
N MET A 25 7.61 28.90 5.50
CA MET A 25 6.75 28.57 4.37
C MET A 25 6.85 27.07 4.22
N ALA A 26 5.89 26.33 4.82
CA ALA A 26 5.64 24.95 4.46
C ALA A 26 5.31 25.00 2.96
N GLN A 27 6.31 24.77 2.12
CA GLN A 27 6.11 24.54 0.70
C GLN A 27 5.18 23.34 0.61
N THR A 28 3.90 23.58 0.29
CA THR A 28 2.98 22.53 -0.06
C THR A 28 3.55 21.91 -1.33
N ALA A 29 4.29 20.81 -1.15
CA ALA A 29 4.84 20.07 -2.27
C ALA A 29 3.68 19.74 -3.22
N GLN A 30 3.80 20.13 -4.48
CA GLN A 30 2.79 19.80 -5.48
C GLN A 30 2.65 18.26 -5.53
N PRO A 31 1.40 17.72 -5.54
CA PRO A 31 1.15 16.30 -5.31
C PRO A 31 1.91 15.36 -6.27
N TYR A 32 2.27 15.85 -7.45
CA TYR A 32 2.96 15.07 -8.48
C TYR A 32 4.42 15.47 -8.69
N ALA A 33 4.96 16.39 -7.88
CA ALA A 33 6.35 16.82 -7.99
C ALA A 33 7.30 15.62 -7.80
N GLY A 34 8.23 15.42 -8.76
CA GLY A 34 9.16 14.30 -8.78
C GLY A 34 8.66 13.03 -9.49
N LEU A 35 7.35 12.91 -9.75
CA LEU A 35 6.82 11.72 -10.46
C LEU A 35 7.13 11.74 -11.96
N GLN A 36 7.44 12.89 -12.52
CA GLN A 36 7.85 13.02 -13.93
C GLN A 36 9.14 12.27 -14.27
N SER A 37 9.96 11.92 -13.28
CA SER A 37 11.20 11.16 -13.45
C SER A 37 10.98 9.64 -13.40
N ARG A 38 9.76 9.14 -13.16
CA ARG A 38 9.47 7.72 -13.19
C ARG A 38 9.61 7.17 -14.61
N GLU A 39 10.00 5.92 -14.71
CA GLU A 39 10.03 5.17 -15.97
C GLU A 39 8.63 5.10 -16.60
N ILE A 40 7.64 4.73 -15.80
CA ILE A 40 6.21 4.76 -16.11
C ILE A 40 5.56 5.69 -15.07
N LYS A 41 4.95 6.82 -15.51
CA LYS A 41 4.49 7.86 -14.57
C LYS A 41 3.41 7.37 -13.61
N SER A 42 2.51 6.50 -14.07
CA SER A 42 1.42 5.91 -13.29
C SER A 42 1.87 4.86 -12.29
N LEU A 43 3.03 4.22 -12.50
CA LEU A 43 3.51 3.09 -11.68
C LEU A 43 4.78 3.47 -10.90
N SER A 44 4.79 3.16 -9.61
CA SER A 44 6.02 3.21 -8.81
C SER A 44 6.93 2.02 -9.11
N LYS A 45 8.23 2.15 -8.86
CA LYS A 45 9.19 1.03 -8.96
C LYS A 45 8.75 -0.18 -8.14
N GLN A 46 8.14 0.05 -6.97
CA GLN A 46 7.64 -1.01 -6.11
C GLN A 46 6.45 -1.74 -6.75
N GLN A 47 5.48 -1.01 -7.34
CA GLN A 47 4.34 -1.63 -8.02
C GLN A 47 4.79 -2.49 -9.21
N ILE A 48 5.74 -2.01 -10.01
CA ILE A 48 6.33 -2.78 -11.12
C ILE A 48 6.98 -4.07 -10.58
N ALA A 49 7.82 -3.95 -9.53
CA ALA A 49 8.47 -5.11 -8.93
C ALA A 49 7.48 -6.10 -8.33
N ASP A 50 6.41 -5.63 -7.70
CA ASP A 50 5.38 -6.47 -7.10
C ASP A 50 4.55 -7.21 -8.16
N MET A 51 4.20 -6.56 -9.27
CA MET A 51 3.53 -7.20 -10.41
C MET A 51 4.41 -8.29 -11.02
N ARG A 52 5.69 -8.02 -11.27
CA ARG A 52 6.67 -8.99 -11.79
C ARG A 52 6.91 -10.16 -10.85
N ALA A 53 6.77 -9.94 -9.56
CA ALA A 53 6.87 -10.99 -8.54
C ALA A 53 5.56 -11.75 -8.30
N GLY A 54 4.46 -11.37 -8.95
CA GLY A 54 3.12 -11.95 -8.75
C GLY A 54 2.58 -11.74 -7.33
N LYS A 55 2.92 -10.61 -6.68
CA LYS A 55 2.46 -10.30 -5.33
C LYS A 55 1.01 -9.82 -5.31
N GLY A 56 0.32 -10.11 -4.20
CA GLY A 56 -1.11 -9.83 -4.05
C GLY A 56 -1.50 -8.36 -3.93
N MET A 57 -0.59 -7.45 -3.56
CA MET A 57 -0.80 -5.99 -3.48
C MET A 57 -2.16 -5.57 -2.90
N SER A 58 -2.61 -6.26 -1.86
CA SER A 58 -3.92 -6.06 -1.21
C SER A 58 -5.15 -6.38 -2.08
N LEU A 59 -4.99 -6.92 -3.29
CA LEU A 59 -6.10 -7.21 -4.21
C LEU A 59 -7.11 -8.21 -3.66
N ALA A 60 -6.67 -9.11 -2.77
CA ALA A 60 -7.49 -10.16 -2.17
C ALA A 60 -7.92 -9.88 -0.71
N LEU A 61 -7.79 -8.65 -0.19
CA LEU A 61 -8.18 -8.32 1.19
C LEU A 61 -9.64 -8.69 1.50
N ALA A 62 -10.55 -8.55 0.53
CA ALA A 62 -11.95 -8.93 0.70
C ALA A 62 -12.13 -10.43 0.98
N ALA A 63 -11.23 -11.29 0.50
CA ALA A 63 -11.23 -12.71 0.82
C ALA A 63 -10.48 -12.96 2.14
N GLU A 64 -9.26 -12.46 2.25
CA GLU A 64 -8.37 -12.66 3.38
C GLU A 64 -9.03 -12.31 4.73
N LEU A 65 -9.65 -11.13 4.83
CA LEU A 65 -10.26 -10.65 6.06
C LEU A 65 -11.65 -11.26 6.36
N ASN A 66 -12.21 -12.03 5.43
CA ASN A 66 -13.50 -12.70 5.59
C ASN A 66 -13.38 -14.24 5.66
N GLY A 67 -12.24 -14.74 6.16
CA GLY A 67 -12.06 -16.17 6.41
C GLY A 67 -11.82 -17.01 5.16
N TYR A 68 -11.23 -16.42 4.12
CA TYR A 68 -10.73 -17.12 2.95
C TYR A 68 -9.20 -17.01 2.91
N PRO A 69 -8.47 -17.95 3.52
CA PRO A 69 -7.02 -17.91 3.59
C PRO A 69 -6.35 -17.91 2.22
N GLY A 70 -5.30 -17.10 2.05
CA GLY A 70 -4.49 -17.11 0.84
C GLY A 70 -3.41 -18.18 0.87
N PRO A 71 -3.04 -18.77 -0.29
CA PRO A 71 -2.12 -19.90 -0.34
C PRO A 71 -0.72 -19.56 0.22
N SER A 72 -0.20 -18.37 -0.01
CA SER A 72 1.10 -17.93 0.52
C SER A 72 1.11 -17.95 2.06
N HIS A 73 0.13 -17.29 2.68
CA HIS A 73 0.05 -17.18 4.12
C HIS A 73 -0.26 -18.53 4.81
N VAL A 74 -1.01 -19.40 4.13
CA VAL A 74 -1.23 -20.77 4.63
C VAL A 74 0.07 -21.57 4.64
N LEU A 75 0.92 -21.42 3.61
CA LEU A 75 2.23 -22.06 3.56
C LEU A 75 3.18 -21.52 4.64
N GLU A 76 3.15 -20.21 4.91
CA GLU A 76 3.92 -19.58 5.99
C GLU A 76 3.55 -20.16 7.37
N LEU A 77 2.29 -20.56 7.55
CA LEU A 77 1.75 -21.10 8.80
C LEU A 77 1.57 -22.62 8.76
N ALA A 78 2.15 -23.31 7.77
CA ALA A 78 1.88 -24.73 7.49
C ALA A 78 2.05 -25.65 8.68
N ASP A 79 3.10 -25.46 9.47
CA ASP A 79 3.38 -26.28 10.67
C ASP A 79 2.40 -25.96 11.80
N ARG A 80 2.07 -24.68 12.00
CA ARG A 80 1.12 -24.25 13.04
C ARG A 80 -0.32 -24.67 12.72
N LEU A 81 -0.65 -24.77 11.43
CA LEU A 81 -1.95 -25.26 10.94
C LEU A 81 -1.99 -26.78 10.85
N GLU A 82 -0.91 -27.47 11.17
CA GLU A 82 -0.79 -28.93 11.09
C GLU A 82 -1.25 -29.47 9.71
N LEU A 83 -0.78 -28.82 8.64
CA LEU A 83 -1.15 -29.26 7.29
C LEU A 83 -0.64 -30.66 7.02
N THR A 84 -1.52 -31.53 6.51
CA THR A 84 -1.08 -32.84 5.99
C THR A 84 -0.12 -32.63 4.79
N ASN A 85 0.68 -33.66 4.50
CA ASN A 85 1.58 -33.63 3.33
C ASN A 85 0.81 -33.40 2.04
N GLU A 86 -0.39 -33.96 1.90
CA GLU A 86 -1.25 -33.76 0.75
C GLU A 86 -1.75 -32.32 0.65
N GLN A 87 -2.26 -31.74 1.76
CA GLN A 87 -2.68 -30.34 1.80
C GLN A 87 -1.53 -29.41 1.42
N ARG A 88 -0.35 -29.63 2.03
CA ARG A 88 0.85 -28.83 1.73
C ARG A 88 1.25 -28.92 0.24
N ALA A 89 1.24 -30.10 -0.35
CA ALA A 89 1.56 -30.29 -1.75
C ALA A 89 0.56 -29.55 -2.66
N ARG A 90 -0.75 -29.70 -2.40
CA ARG A 90 -1.81 -29.02 -3.16
C ARG A 90 -1.72 -27.51 -3.05
N ILE A 91 -1.48 -26.97 -1.85
CA ILE A 91 -1.38 -25.51 -1.66
C ILE A 91 -0.11 -24.94 -2.30
N ASN A 92 1.02 -25.68 -2.30
CA ASN A 92 2.22 -25.27 -3.04
C ASN A 92 1.95 -25.18 -4.55
N THR A 93 1.22 -26.13 -5.10
CA THR A 93 0.81 -26.10 -6.53
C THR A 93 -0.05 -24.86 -6.80
N LEU A 94 -1.09 -24.61 -5.98
CA LEU A 94 -1.95 -23.44 -6.13
C LEU A 94 -1.16 -22.12 -6.02
N PHE A 95 -0.22 -22.04 -5.08
CA PHE A 95 0.62 -20.85 -4.93
C PHE A 95 1.48 -20.59 -6.17
N SER A 96 2.07 -21.66 -6.73
CA SER A 96 2.88 -21.56 -7.95
C SER A 96 2.06 -21.14 -9.16
N GLU A 97 0.87 -21.73 -9.34
CA GLU A 97 -0.06 -21.37 -10.40
C GLU A 97 -0.54 -19.91 -10.27
N MET A 98 -0.94 -19.49 -9.07
CA MET A 98 -1.33 -18.11 -8.78
C MET A 98 -0.21 -17.14 -9.16
N LYS A 99 1.00 -17.42 -8.72
CA LYS A 99 2.17 -16.57 -8.98
C LYS A 99 2.43 -16.44 -10.48
N ASN A 100 2.41 -17.54 -11.21
CA ASN A 100 2.65 -17.56 -12.66
C ASN A 100 1.56 -16.76 -13.40
N GLU A 101 0.28 -16.97 -13.06
CA GLU A 101 -0.83 -16.25 -13.66
C GLU A 101 -0.78 -14.75 -13.34
N ALA A 102 -0.53 -14.39 -12.07
CA ALA A 102 -0.44 -13.00 -11.64
C ALA A 102 0.75 -12.27 -12.32
N THR A 103 1.90 -12.91 -12.44
CA THR A 103 3.06 -12.36 -13.15
C THR A 103 2.74 -12.12 -14.62
N ALA A 104 2.15 -13.10 -15.31
CA ALA A 104 1.81 -12.96 -16.72
C ALA A 104 0.80 -11.84 -17.01
N ILE A 105 -0.15 -11.62 -16.10
CA ILE A 105 -1.09 -10.50 -16.20
C ILE A 105 -0.40 -9.18 -15.83
N GLY A 106 0.44 -9.18 -14.80
CA GLY A 106 1.19 -8.01 -14.35
C GLY A 106 2.10 -7.43 -15.43
N GLU A 107 2.80 -8.28 -16.19
CA GLU A 107 3.63 -7.82 -17.32
C GLU A 107 2.78 -7.13 -18.40
N LYS A 108 1.58 -7.65 -18.72
CA LYS A 108 0.69 -7.00 -19.69
C LYS A 108 0.23 -5.61 -19.23
N ILE A 109 -0.03 -5.44 -17.93
CA ILE A 109 -0.38 -4.13 -17.36
C ILE A 109 0.81 -3.18 -17.51
N ILE A 110 2.03 -3.64 -17.19
CA ILE A 110 3.25 -2.84 -17.32
C ILE A 110 3.48 -2.42 -18.77
N ASP A 111 3.28 -3.33 -19.73
CA ASP A 111 3.44 -3.05 -21.17
C ASP A 111 2.43 -1.99 -21.65
N ASP A 112 1.15 -2.13 -21.30
CA ASP A 112 0.10 -1.18 -21.70
C ASP A 112 0.28 0.18 -21.04
N GLU A 113 0.66 0.25 -19.77
CA GLU A 113 0.98 1.50 -19.07
C GLU A 113 2.22 2.18 -19.68
N THR A 114 3.21 1.40 -20.10
CA THR A 114 4.40 1.89 -20.82
C THR A 114 4.00 2.49 -22.17
N GLU A 115 3.14 1.80 -22.94
CA GLU A 115 2.64 2.30 -24.23
C GLU A 115 1.88 3.62 -24.04
N LEU A 116 0.98 3.69 -23.05
CA LEU A 116 0.20 4.88 -22.74
C LEU A 116 1.10 6.07 -22.39
N ASP A 117 2.07 5.85 -21.48
CA ASP A 117 3.02 6.89 -21.08
C ASP A 117 3.85 7.40 -22.26
N ARG A 118 4.34 6.50 -23.12
CA ARG A 118 5.12 6.84 -24.31
C ARG A 118 4.32 7.68 -25.31
N LEU A 119 3.04 7.36 -25.52
CA LEU A 119 2.18 8.12 -26.43
C LEU A 119 1.91 9.53 -25.92
N PHE A 120 1.66 9.70 -24.62
CA PHE A 120 1.52 11.01 -23.99
C PHE A 120 2.83 11.80 -24.03
N ALA A 121 3.95 11.20 -23.69
CA ALA A 121 5.28 11.84 -23.72
C ALA A 121 5.64 12.36 -25.13
N ALA A 122 5.23 11.63 -26.17
CA ALA A 122 5.45 12.03 -27.57
C ALA A 122 4.39 13.00 -28.11
N SER A 123 3.36 13.37 -27.35
CA SER A 123 2.18 14.14 -27.80
C SER A 123 1.52 13.53 -29.03
N LYS A 124 1.45 12.19 -29.10
CA LYS A 124 0.92 11.43 -30.25
C LYS A 124 -0.32 10.62 -29.93
N ILE A 125 -0.84 10.72 -28.70
CA ILE A 125 -2.04 10.01 -28.28
C ILE A 125 -3.27 10.53 -29.04
N THR A 126 -4.11 9.61 -29.49
CA THR A 126 -5.43 9.92 -30.09
C THR A 126 -6.53 9.39 -29.15
N ASP A 127 -7.75 9.92 -29.25
CA ASP A 127 -8.91 9.45 -28.47
C ASP A 127 -9.16 7.95 -28.65
N LYS A 128 -8.99 7.44 -29.88
CA LYS A 128 -9.12 6.02 -30.17
C LYS A 128 -8.09 5.20 -29.40
N GLN A 129 -6.81 5.55 -29.47
CA GLN A 129 -5.74 4.86 -28.76
C GLN A 129 -5.91 4.96 -27.24
N LEU A 130 -6.32 6.13 -26.73
CA LEU A 130 -6.62 6.31 -25.30
C LEU A 130 -7.66 5.29 -24.82
N ASN A 131 -8.81 5.21 -25.51
CA ASN A 131 -9.88 4.28 -25.16
C ASN A 131 -9.39 2.82 -25.23
N GLU A 132 -8.74 2.43 -26.33
CA GLU A 132 -8.25 1.05 -26.50
C GLU A 132 -7.24 0.62 -25.43
N ILE A 133 -6.29 1.48 -25.08
CA ILE A 133 -5.27 1.15 -24.09
C ILE A 133 -5.87 1.11 -22.68
N THR A 134 -6.70 2.09 -22.32
CA THR A 134 -7.34 2.12 -21.00
C THR A 134 -8.30 0.97 -20.79
N ASP A 135 -9.02 0.54 -21.83
CA ASP A 135 -9.88 -0.66 -21.77
C ASP A 135 -9.05 -1.92 -21.52
N ARG A 136 -7.91 -2.10 -22.22
CA ARG A 136 -7.01 -3.23 -21.98
C ARG A 136 -6.47 -3.23 -20.55
N ILE A 137 -5.99 -2.08 -20.06
CA ILE A 137 -5.52 -1.92 -18.67
C ILE A 137 -6.63 -2.30 -17.69
N GLY A 138 -7.84 -1.78 -17.86
CA GLY A 138 -8.98 -2.08 -16.99
C GLY A 138 -9.34 -3.57 -16.96
N ILE A 139 -9.37 -4.22 -18.11
CA ILE A 139 -9.63 -5.67 -18.23
C ILE A 139 -8.54 -6.48 -17.51
N GLN A 140 -7.27 -6.09 -17.68
CA GLN A 140 -6.15 -6.80 -17.06
C GLN A 140 -6.08 -6.58 -15.54
N GLN A 141 -6.37 -5.39 -15.05
CA GLN A 141 -6.47 -5.12 -13.61
C GLN A 141 -7.59 -5.94 -12.95
N ALA A 142 -8.74 -6.04 -13.62
CA ALA A 142 -9.83 -6.91 -13.17
C ALA A 142 -9.43 -8.40 -13.19
N ALA A 143 -8.69 -8.83 -14.21
CA ALA A 143 -8.19 -10.19 -14.32
C ALA A 143 -7.16 -10.50 -13.22
N LEU A 144 -6.22 -9.59 -12.93
CA LEU A 144 -5.24 -9.73 -11.86
C LEU A 144 -5.91 -9.89 -10.50
N ARG A 145 -6.88 -9.03 -10.20
CA ARG A 145 -7.65 -9.13 -8.95
C ARG A 145 -8.41 -10.45 -8.86
N ARG A 146 -9.08 -10.87 -9.95
CA ARG A 146 -9.81 -12.14 -10.01
C ARG A 146 -8.88 -13.34 -9.82
N ALA A 147 -7.67 -13.32 -10.40
CA ALA A 147 -6.67 -14.36 -10.21
C ALA A 147 -6.38 -14.53 -8.71
N HIS A 148 -5.99 -13.49 -8.00
CA HIS A 148 -5.74 -13.59 -6.54
C HIS A 148 -6.96 -14.10 -5.78
N LEU A 149 -8.15 -13.53 -5.97
CA LEU A 149 -9.37 -13.93 -5.25
C LEU A 149 -9.74 -15.39 -5.49
N ARG A 150 -9.57 -15.89 -6.72
CA ARG A 150 -9.89 -17.29 -7.07
C ARG A 150 -9.05 -18.28 -6.27
N TYR A 151 -7.77 -18.02 -6.11
CA TYR A 151 -6.89 -18.90 -5.35
C TYR A 151 -7.19 -18.90 -3.84
N HIS A 152 -7.75 -17.83 -3.30
CA HIS A 152 -8.30 -17.84 -1.94
C HIS A 152 -9.51 -18.76 -1.81
N LEU A 153 -10.42 -18.77 -2.80
CA LEU A 153 -11.57 -19.68 -2.81
C LEU A 153 -11.11 -21.14 -2.81
N THR A 154 -10.15 -21.49 -3.68
CA THR A 154 -9.64 -22.86 -3.80
C THR A 154 -8.85 -23.30 -2.56
N THR A 155 -8.03 -22.40 -2.00
CA THR A 155 -7.28 -22.70 -0.77
C THR A 155 -8.21 -23.01 0.40
N ARG A 156 -9.29 -22.25 0.56
CA ARG A 156 -10.29 -22.50 1.60
C ARG A 156 -10.91 -23.90 1.49
N GLN A 157 -11.11 -24.45 0.28
CA GLN A 157 -11.69 -25.78 0.05
C GLN A 157 -10.74 -26.93 0.47
N ILE A 158 -9.43 -26.66 0.56
CA ILE A 158 -8.43 -27.65 0.98
C ILE A 158 -8.35 -27.74 2.51
N LEU A 159 -8.62 -26.64 3.20
CA LEU A 159 -8.52 -26.55 4.65
C LEU A 159 -9.83 -27.04 5.33
N ASN A 160 -9.68 -27.66 6.49
CA ASN A 160 -10.82 -27.97 7.33
C ASN A 160 -11.27 -26.75 8.19
N PRO A 161 -12.46 -26.77 8.79
CA PRO A 161 -12.97 -25.64 9.58
C PRO A 161 -12.07 -25.24 10.75
N THR A 162 -11.42 -26.21 11.42
CA THR A 162 -10.51 -25.97 12.53
C THR A 162 -9.26 -25.21 12.06
N GLN A 163 -8.69 -25.62 10.92
CA GLN A 163 -7.55 -24.94 10.32
C GLN A 163 -7.88 -23.50 9.90
N ILE A 164 -9.09 -23.27 9.37
CA ILE A 164 -9.54 -21.91 8.99
C ILE A 164 -9.71 -21.02 10.23
N ALA A 165 -10.31 -21.54 11.31
CA ALA A 165 -10.46 -20.81 12.57
C ALA A 165 -9.09 -20.46 13.17
N LEU A 166 -8.19 -21.43 13.24
CA LEU A 166 -6.81 -21.24 13.74
C LEU A 166 -6.03 -20.26 12.86
N TYR A 167 -6.19 -20.32 11.54
CA TYR A 167 -5.59 -19.35 10.62
C TYR A 167 -6.02 -17.92 10.96
N THR A 168 -7.33 -17.70 11.14
CA THR A 168 -7.90 -16.38 11.47
C THR A 168 -7.32 -15.85 12.79
N GLU A 169 -7.16 -16.71 13.79
CA GLU A 169 -6.53 -16.37 15.07
C GLU A 169 -5.05 -16.01 14.89
N LEU A 170 -4.28 -16.88 14.20
CA LEU A 170 -2.85 -16.71 13.98
C LEU A 170 -2.49 -15.45 13.20
N ARG A 171 -3.39 -15.01 12.30
CA ARG A 171 -3.28 -13.78 11.52
C ARG A 171 -3.77 -12.54 12.29
N GLY A 172 -4.40 -12.70 13.44
CA GLY A 172 -4.94 -11.61 14.24
C GLY A 172 -6.19 -10.98 13.62
N TYR A 173 -6.95 -11.74 12.82
CA TYR A 173 -8.19 -11.29 12.16
C TYR A 173 -9.45 -11.59 12.97
N GLY A 174 -9.31 -12.25 14.14
CA GLY A 174 -10.43 -12.44 15.07
C GLY A 174 -10.95 -11.11 15.59
N GLU A 175 -12.23 -11.05 15.94
CA GLU A 175 -12.82 -9.89 16.61
C GLU A 175 -12.01 -9.57 17.87
N LYS A 176 -11.22 -8.51 17.85
CA LYS A 176 -10.80 -7.88 19.09
C LYS A 176 -12.09 -7.38 19.73
N ASN A 177 -12.50 -7.99 20.86
CA ASN A 177 -13.49 -7.40 21.73
C ASN A 177 -13.04 -5.95 22.00
N SER A 178 -13.55 -5.04 21.17
CA SER A 178 -13.41 -3.61 21.38
C SER A 178 -14.30 -3.27 22.58
N HIS A 179 -13.76 -3.44 23.78
CA HIS A 179 -14.26 -2.72 24.94
C HIS A 179 -14.04 -1.23 24.67
N HIS A 180 -14.99 -0.64 23.96
CA HIS A 180 -15.18 0.79 23.98
C HIS A 180 -15.85 1.10 25.33
N PRO A 181 -15.16 1.77 26.27
CA PRO A 181 -15.85 2.26 27.45
C PRO A 181 -16.86 3.30 26.96
N ALA A 182 -18.14 2.99 27.12
CA ALA A 182 -19.21 3.94 26.90
C ALA A 182 -18.98 5.15 27.82
N HIS A 183 -18.59 6.28 27.26
CA HIS A 183 -18.62 7.55 27.97
C HIS A 183 -20.07 7.90 28.20
N HIS A 184 -20.59 7.57 29.39
CA HIS A 184 -21.82 8.12 29.93
C HIS A 184 -21.61 9.61 30.11
N HIS A 185 -22.18 10.43 29.26
CA HIS A 185 -22.45 11.81 29.49
C HIS A 185 -23.71 11.87 30.42
N SER A 186 -23.46 12.02 31.70
CA SER A 186 -24.51 12.44 32.64
C SER A 186 -24.78 13.94 32.41
N ARG A 187 -26.04 14.28 32.24
CA ARG A 187 -26.57 15.64 32.25
C ARG A 187 -26.59 16.17 33.69
#